data_025ec88d372ce0197178478bc0af9197
#
_entry.id   025ec88d372ce0197178478bc0af9197
#
_cell.length_a   1.000
_cell.length_b   1.000
_cell.length_c   1.000
_cell.angle_alpha   90.00
_cell.angle_beta   90.00
_cell.angle_gamma   90.00
#
_symmetry.space_group_name_H-M   'P 1'
#
loop_
_entity.id
_entity.type
_entity.pdbx_description
1 polymer ?
#
loop_
_entity_poly.entity_id
_entity_poly.type
_entity_poly.pdbx_seq_one_letter_code
_entity_poly.pdbx_strand_id
1 'polypeptide(L)'
;MRDMTAPLPGSRRRRTFGVYIGRFEPPHTAHLEVMLEALRSVQKLIIVIGSARAARTPKNPFTAEERQDIIAAMLQEAGIARPRILFVHVRDYFYNETLWLSEVQRGVQAHTRGSSDVALIGHIKDESSYYLRSFPAWEFIPTHVVSDLSATTVRRAYFEDRLGDVADMVPPAVNAFLNTFHRAAEYADLRAEYDYLREYRESWKDAPFPPVFLTADGVVTRSGHVLLVRRDGLPGRNRLAMPGGFVGQQETLLECAMRKVRGESGLNTAIPLDTQLRSQKVFDYPDRSLRGRTVTHAFHFDLGIGQLPVLSEPHALWMPLGDAMERPELFFEDHHAIIEHFLMRG
;
A
#
# COMPACT_ATOMS: atom_id res chain seq x y z
N MET A 1 -47.88 21.22 37.93
CA MET A 1 -47.49 20.88 36.57
C MET A 1 -45.98 20.68 36.56
N ARG A 2 -45.50 19.41 36.59
CA ARG A 2 -44.08 19.09 36.51
C ARG A 2 -43.73 18.98 35.01
N ASP A 3 -42.72 19.74 34.63
CA ASP A 3 -42.14 19.75 33.26
C ASP A 3 -41.66 18.36 32.89
N MET A 4 -42.26 17.74 31.88
CA MET A 4 -42.00 16.39 31.40
C MET A 4 -41.11 16.41 30.14
N THR A 5 -40.03 17.21 30.09
CA THR A 5 -39.10 17.30 28.98
C THR A 5 -37.68 16.88 29.34
N ALA A 6 -37.46 16.06 30.36
CA ALA A 6 -36.15 15.45 30.59
C ALA A 6 -35.97 14.27 29.63
N PRO A 7 -34.90 14.24 28.84
CA PRO A 7 -34.59 13.08 27.98
C PRO A 7 -34.27 11.86 28.84
N LEU A 8 -34.77 10.71 28.42
CA LEU A 8 -34.53 9.41 29.05
C LEU A 8 -33.00 9.17 29.22
N PRO A 9 -32.54 8.69 30.39
CA PRO A 9 -31.16 8.37 30.62
C PRO A 9 -30.79 7.13 29.77
N GLY A 10 -29.93 7.31 28.74
CA GLY A 10 -29.38 6.18 28.00
C GLY A 10 -29.12 6.36 26.50
N SER A 11 -29.64 7.38 25.81
CA SER A 11 -29.25 7.59 24.42
C SER A 11 -27.91 8.33 24.36
N ARG A 12 -26.80 7.59 24.22
CA ARG A 12 -25.52 8.22 23.84
C ARG A 12 -25.78 9.08 22.60
N ARG A 13 -25.48 10.38 22.68
CA ARG A 13 -25.60 11.31 21.55
C ARG A 13 -24.81 10.72 20.37
N ARG A 14 -25.51 10.51 19.26
CA ARG A 14 -24.91 9.99 18.03
C ARG A 14 -23.85 10.98 17.54
N ARG A 15 -22.59 10.54 17.38
CA ARG A 15 -21.53 11.38 16.86
C ARG A 15 -21.82 11.80 15.42
N THR A 16 -21.31 12.96 15.01
CA THR A 16 -21.51 13.43 13.64
C THR A 16 -20.74 12.60 12.65
N PHE A 17 -19.46 12.30 12.95
CA PHE A 17 -18.61 11.55 12.06
C PHE A 17 -17.96 10.34 12.75
N GLY A 18 -17.95 9.20 12.05
CA GLY A 18 -17.09 8.05 12.37
C GLY A 18 -16.03 7.91 11.30
N VAL A 19 -14.83 7.49 11.68
CA VAL A 19 -13.71 7.21 10.78
C VAL A 19 -13.38 5.74 10.89
N TYR A 20 -13.43 5.01 9.78
CA TYR A 20 -13.04 3.61 9.70
C TYR A 20 -11.91 3.45 8.68
N ILE A 21 -10.77 2.93 9.12
CA ILE A 21 -9.53 2.84 8.32
C ILE A 21 -9.29 1.39 7.95
N GLY A 22 -9.03 1.12 6.68
CA GLY A 22 -8.70 -0.21 6.20
C GLY A 22 -8.20 -0.23 4.77
N ARG A 23 -7.62 -1.37 4.36
CA ARG A 23 -7.23 -1.58 2.95
C ARG A 23 -8.38 -2.09 2.09
N PHE A 24 -9.24 -2.95 2.65
CA PHE A 24 -10.40 -3.51 1.96
C PHE A 24 -10.04 -4.25 0.66
N GLU A 25 -9.15 -5.21 0.74
CA GLU A 25 -8.55 -5.94 -0.39
C GLU A 25 -8.92 -7.46 -0.43
N PRO A 26 -10.13 -7.85 -0.82
CA PRO A 26 -11.34 -7.04 -0.98
C PRO A 26 -12.05 -6.74 0.34
N PRO A 27 -13.08 -5.86 0.34
CA PRO A 27 -14.01 -5.81 1.46
C PRO A 27 -14.71 -7.18 1.62
N HIS A 28 -15.09 -7.54 2.85
CA HIS A 28 -15.73 -8.80 3.18
C HIS A 28 -16.81 -8.58 4.25
N THR A 29 -17.56 -9.62 4.59
CA THR A 29 -18.73 -9.52 5.50
C THR A 29 -18.38 -8.88 6.84
N ALA A 30 -17.24 -9.20 7.45
CA ALA A 30 -16.84 -8.54 8.70
C ALA A 30 -16.59 -7.03 8.54
N HIS A 31 -16.07 -6.57 7.40
CA HIS A 31 -15.97 -5.13 7.13
C HIS A 31 -17.35 -4.48 7.02
N LEU A 32 -18.32 -5.15 6.35
CA LEU A 32 -19.70 -4.68 6.25
C LEU A 32 -20.34 -4.57 7.62
N GLU A 33 -20.21 -5.57 8.47
CA GLU A 33 -20.75 -5.58 9.83
C GLU A 33 -20.21 -4.44 10.68
N VAL A 34 -18.88 -4.20 10.65
CA VAL A 34 -18.26 -3.04 11.32
C VAL A 34 -18.84 -1.73 10.81
N MET A 35 -18.99 -1.56 9.49
CA MET A 35 -19.54 -0.35 8.90
C MET A 35 -21.02 -0.14 9.31
N LEU A 36 -21.83 -1.20 9.34
CA LEU A 36 -23.22 -1.14 9.76
C LEU A 36 -23.36 -0.83 11.26
N GLU A 37 -22.54 -1.44 12.11
CA GLU A 37 -22.48 -1.14 13.54
C GLU A 37 -22.06 0.33 13.77
N ALA A 38 -21.03 0.79 13.09
CA ALA A 38 -20.60 2.18 13.15
C ALA A 38 -21.73 3.16 12.78
N LEU A 39 -22.45 2.89 11.68
CA LEU A 39 -23.54 3.73 11.20
C LEU A 39 -24.75 3.78 12.12
N ARG A 40 -24.84 2.94 13.16
CA ARG A 40 -25.81 3.08 14.26
C ARG A 40 -25.38 4.15 15.26
N SER A 41 -24.07 4.32 15.45
CA SER A 41 -23.47 5.22 16.44
C SER A 41 -23.10 6.59 15.88
N VAL A 42 -22.98 6.74 14.54
CA VAL A 42 -22.60 7.99 13.87
C VAL A 42 -23.61 8.39 12.79
N GLN A 43 -23.64 9.68 12.44
CA GLN A 43 -24.50 10.19 11.38
C GLN A 43 -23.89 9.88 10.00
N LYS A 44 -22.57 10.08 9.84
CA LYS A 44 -21.81 9.82 8.62
C LYS A 44 -20.57 8.99 8.94
N LEU A 45 -20.25 8.07 8.04
CA LEU A 45 -19.05 7.25 8.12
C LEU A 45 -18.05 7.72 7.04
N ILE A 46 -16.85 8.08 7.47
CA ILE A 46 -15.70 8.36 6.61
C ILE A 46 -14.88 7.07 6.53
N ILE A 47 -14.82 6.48 5.35
CA ILE A 47 -14.07 5.26 5.09
C ILE A 47 -12.73 5.69 4.50
N VAL A 48 -11.65 5.45 5.25
CA VAL A 48 -10.28 5.73 4.82
C VAL A 48 -9.72 4.48 4.16
N ILE A 49 -9.52 4.55 2.86
CA ILE A 49 -8.97 3.46 2.04
C ILE A 49 -7.46 3.61 1.98
N GLY A 50 -6.75 2.74 2.70
CA GLY A 50 -5.29 2.68 2.69
C GLY A 50 -4.72 2.05 1.41
N SER A 51 -3.40 2.08 1.26
CA SER A 51 -2.68 1.60 0.07
C SER A 51 -3.25 2.16 -1.24
N ALA A 52 -3.74 3.41 -1.19
CA ALA A 52 -4.16 4.13 -2.39
C ALA A 52 -2.94 4.46 -3.24
N ARG A 53 -3.11 4.49 -4.57
CA ARG A 53 -2.04 4.72 -5.53
C ARG A 53 -0.88 3.71 -5.46
N ALA A 54 -1.08 2.56 -4.82
CA ALA A 54 -0.14 1.46 -4.92
C ALA A 54 -0.28 0.74 -6.27
N ALA A 55 0.84 0.22 -6.77
CA ALA A 55 0.80 -0.69 -7.91
C ALA A 55 -0.06 -1.92 -7.57
N ARG A 56 -0.80 -2.45 -8.55
CA ARG A 56 -1.51 -3.72 -8.36
C ARG A 56 -0.52 -4.85 -8.11
N THR A 57 -0.81 -5.65 -7.10
CA THR A 57 -0.06 -6.85 -6.73
C THR A 57 -1.06 -7.90 -6.21
N PRO A 58 -0.68 -9.16 -6.07
CA PRO A 58 -1.56 -10.15 -5.43
C PRO A 58 -1.97 -9.80 -3.99
N LYS A 59 -1.21 -8.93 -3.30
CA LYS A 59 -1.55 -8.41 -1.96
C LYS A 59 -2.57 -7.26 -2.03
N ASN A 60 -2.45 -6.39 -3.03
CA ASN A 60 -3.31 -5.24 -3.27
C ASN A 60 -3.80 -5.26 -4.73
N PRO A 61 -4.75 -6.16 -5.08
CA PRO A 61 -5.16 -6.35 -6.48
C PRO A 61 -6.05 -5.24 -7.03
N PHE A 62 -6.70 -4.46 -6.17
CA PHE A 62 -7.73 -3.50 -6.57
C PHE A 62 -7.28 -2.06 -6.32
N THR A 63 -7.63 -1.14 -7.24
CA THR A 63 -7.38 0.30 -7.03
C THR A 63 -8.23 0.85 -5.88
N ALA A 64 -7.88 2.03 -5.38
CA ALA A 64 -8.68 2.69 -4.34
C ALA A 64 -10.09 3.03 -4.83
N GLU A 65 -10.23 3.41 -6.10
CA GLU A 65 -11.49 3.72 -6.76
C GLU A 65 -12.37 2.48 -6.86
N GLU A 66 -11.84 1.35 -7.31
CA GLU A 66 -12.58 0.08 -7.36
C GLU A 66 -13.06 -0.34 -5.97
N ARG A 67 -12.20 -0.25 -4.96
CA ARG A 67 -12.58 -0.56 -3.57
C ARG A 67 -13.64 0.37 -3.03
N GLN A 68 -13.56 1.66 -3.35
CA GLN A 68 -14.60 2.64 -3.03
C GLN A 68 -15.94 2.26 -3.65
N ASP A 69 -15.94 1.92 -4.94
CA ASP A 69 -17.18 1.59 -5.67
C ASP A 69 -17.79 0.30 -5.14
N ILE A 70 -16.98 -0.72 -4.84
CA ILE A 70 -17.43 -1.97 -4.23
C ILE A 70 -18.05 -1.70 -2.85
N ILE A 71 -17.39 -0.91 -2.00
CA ILE A 71 -17.90 -0.57 -0.66
C ILE A 71 -19.20 0.23 -0.77
N ALA A 72 -19.28 1.16 -1.71
CA ALA A 72 -20.51 1.94 -1.92
C ALA A 72 -21.68 1.04 -2.35
N ALA A 73 -21.44 0.11 -3.29
CA ALA A 73 -22.44 -0.86 -3.73
C ALA A 73 -22.89 -1.79 -2.59
N MET A 74 -21.93 -2.36 -1.85
CA MET A 74 -22.18 -3.23 -0.70
C MET A 74 -23.04 -2.54 0.38
N LEU A 75 -22.75 -1.29 0.70
CA LEU A 75 -23.51 -0.52 1.67
C LEU A 75 -24.89 -0.11 1.14
N GLN A 76 -25.01 0.16 -0.16
CA GLN A 76 -26.30 0.42 -0.82
C GLN A 76 -27.20 -0.80 -0.79
N GLU A 77 -26.69 -2.00 -1.07
CA GLU A 77 -27.43 -3.26 -0.91
C GLU A 77 -27.92 -3.48 0.51
N ALA A 78 -27.13 -3.04 1.49
CA ALA A 78 -27.53 -3.05 2.92
C ALA A 78 -28.48 -1.90 3.32
N GLY A 79 -29.01 -1.12 2.36
CA GLY A 79 -29.97 -0.06 2.60
C GLY A 79 -29.39 1.26 3.15
N ILE A 80 -28.10 1.46 3.07
CA ILE A 80 -27.44 2.69 3.53
C ILE A 80 -27.47 3.78 2.46
N ALA A 81 -28.05 4.94 2.81
CA ALA A 81 -28.13 6.08 1.91
C ALA A 81 -26.73 6.66 1.59
N ARG A 82 -26.44 6.91 0.32
CA ARG A 82 -25.14 7.41 -0.19
C ARG A 82 -24.60 8.65 0.54
N PRO A 83 -25.42 9.67 0.92
CA PRO A 83 -24.95 10.85 1.65
C PRO A 83 -24.37 10.58 3.05
N ARG A 84 -24.57 9.37 3.59
CA ARG A 84 -24.01 8.94 4.87
C ARG A 84 -22.60 8.38 4.77
N ILE A 85 -22.08 8.18 3.56
CA ILE A 85 -20.80 7.53 3.29
C ILE A 85 -19.86 8.53 2.62
N LEU A 86 -18.69 8.72 3.18
CA LEU A 86 -17.63 9.57 2.67
C LEU A 86 -16.36 8.74 2.51
N PHE A 87 -15.51 9.08 1.56
CA PHE A 87 -14.27 8.33 1.29
C PHE A 87 -13.06 9.24 1.33
N VAL A 88 -11.97 8.70 1.84
CA VAL A 88 -10.63 9.31 1.83
C VAL A 88 -9.66 8.25 1.34
N HIS A 89 -8.85 8.59 0.35
CA HIS A 89 -7.81 7.72 -0.18
C HIS A 89 -6.46 8.15 0.40
N VAL A 90 -5.74 7.22 1.01
CA VAL A 90 -4.43 7.47 1.63
C VAL A 90 -3.41 6.46 1.12
N ARG A 91 -2.28 6.95 0.62
CA ARG A 91 -1.18 6.08 0.19
C ARG A 91 -0.40 5.53 1.38
N ASP A 92 0.39 4.49 1.15
CA ASP A 92 1.33 3.97 2.15
C ASP A 92 2.57 4.86 2.25
N TYR A 93 3.07 5.04 3.48
CA TYR A 93 4.31 5.74 3.81
C TYR A 93 5.19 4.80 4.63
N PHE A 94 5.78 3.79 3.98
CA PHE A 94 6.51 2.69 4.62
C PHE A 94 7.55 3.13 5.65
N TYR A 95 8.17 4.30 5.44
CA TYR A 95 9.29 4.79 6.24
C TYR A 95 9.01 6.14 6.92
N ASN A 96 7.76 6.61 6.91
CA ASN A 96 7.35 7.88 7.49
C ASN A 96 5.90 7.85 8.01
N GLU A 97 5.71 7.26 9.18
CA GLU A 97 4.40 7.16 9.83
C GLU A 97 3.76 8.53 10.08
N THR A 98 4.58 9.56 10.40
CA THR A 98 4.06 10.91 10.64
C THR A 98 3.36 11.48 9.42
N LEU A 99 3.88 11.24 8.22
CA LEU A 99 3.22 11.65 6.98
C LEU A 99 1.91 10.90 6.77
N TRP A 100 1.88 9.60 7.04
CA TRP A 100 0.66 8.81 6.95
C TRP A 100 -0.44 9.34 7.87
N LEU A 101 -0.10 9.61 9.15
CA LEU A 101 -1.03 10.19 10.12
C LEU A 101 -1.54 11.57 9.67
N SER A 102 -0.65 12.41 9.14
CA SER A 102 -1.00 13.72 8.62
C SER A 102 -1.96 13.65 7.43
N GLU A 103 -1.73 12.73 6.50
CA GLU A 103 -2.60 12.52 5.34
C GLU A 103 -4.00 12.05 5.75
N VAL A 104 -4.08 11.09 6.68
CA VAL A 104 -5.37 10.63 7.23
C VAL A 104 -6.12 11.80 7.86
N GLN A 105 -5.47 12.56 8.74
CA GLN A 105 -6.09 13.72 9.41
C GLN A 105 -6.55 14.76 8.41
N ARG A 106 -5.71 15.12 7.43
CA ARG A 106 -6.03 16.08 6.38
C ARG A 106 -7.26 15.65 5.57
N GLY A 107 -7.30 14.38 5.15
CA GLY A 107 -8.42 13.82 4.41
C GLY A 107 -9.73 13.84 5.21
N VAL A 108 -9.67 13.49 6.49
CA VAL A 108 -10.84 13.55 7.38
C VAL A 108 -11.29 14.99 7.62
N GLN A 109 -10.35 15.91 7.86
CA GLN A 109 -10.67 17.34 8.08
C GLN A 109 -11.37 17.98 6.88
N ALA A 110 -11.02 17.59 5.66
CA ALA A 110 -11.71 18.07 4.45
C ALA A 110 -13.21 17.76 4.45
N HIS A 111 -13.62 16.62 5.03
CA HIS A 111 -15.02 16.24 5.16
C HIS A 111 -15.71 16.79 6.41
N THR A 112 -15.00 16.91 7.51
CA THR A 112 -15.56 17.36 8.80
C THR A 112 -15.58 18.87 8.94
N ARG A 113 -14.88 19.61 8.06
CA ARG A 113 -14.73 21.08 8.13
C ARG A 113 -14.24 21.56 9.50
N GLY A 114 -13.32 20.81 10.09
CA GLY A 114 -12.76 21.12 11.41
C GLY A 114 -13.64 20.76 12.61
N SER A 115 -14.76 20.06 12.41
CA SER A 115 -15.55 19.55 13.54
C SER A 115 -14.74 18.62 14.42
N SER A 116 -14.82 18.81 15.74
CA SER A 116 -14.23 17.92 16.75
C SER A 116 -15.11 16.71 17.11
N ASP A 117 -16.34 16.66 16.59
CA ASP A 117 -17.29 15.57 16.85
C ASP A 117 -17.02 14.36 15.93
N VAL A 118 -15.81 13.80 16.07
CA VAL A 118 -15.26 12.70 15.28
C VAL A 118 -14.94 11.52 16.20
N ALA A 119 -15.35 10.32 15.81
CA ALA A 119 -14.97 9.08 16.48
C ALA A 119 -14.16 8.18 15.54
N LEU A 120 -13.14 7.51 16.07
CA LEU A 120 -12.42 6.45 15.39
C LEU A 120 -13.13 5.12 15.64
N ILE A 121 -13.48 4.42 14.57
CA ILE A 121 -14.18 3.15 14.62
C ILE A 121 -13.17 2.03 14.37
N GLY A 122 -13.18 0.99 15.16
CA GLY A 122 -12.29 -0.12 14.92
C GLY A 122 -12.45 -1.27 15.90
N HIS A 123 -11.78 -2.35 15.59
CA HIS A 123 -11.62 -3.50 16.45
C HIS A 123 -10.14 -3.65 16.80
N ILE A 124 -9.82 -3.75 18.09
CA ILE A 124 -8.46 -4.03 18.55
C ILE A 124 -8.24 -5.54 18.38
N LYS A 125 -7.61 -5.93 17.28
CA LYS A 125 -7.37 -7.32 16.93
C LYS A 125 -6.02 -7.82 17.45
N ASP A 126 -4.97 -7.03 17.22
CA ASP A 126 -3.57 -7.36 17.52
C ASP A 126 -2.69 -6.10 17.49
N GLU A 127 -1.38 -6.28 17.52
CA GLU A 127 -0.41 -5.18 17.46
C GLU A 127 -0.52 -4.32 16.19
N SER A 128 -1.06 -4.84 15.09
CA SER A 128 -1.29 -4.06 13.86
C SER A 128 -2.36 -2.99 14.03
N SER A 129 -3.15 -3.04 15.11
CA SER A 129 -4.16 -2.06 15.46
C SER A 129 -3.60 -0.85 16.24
N TYR A 130 -2.27 -0.72 16.37
CA TYR A 130 -1.60 0.37 17.12
C TYR A 130 -2.03 1.76 16.66
N TYR A 131 -2.29 1.94 15.36
CA TYR A 131 -2.71 3.22 14.77
C TYR A 131 -4.02 3.76 15.36
N LEU A 132 -4.86 2.90 15.96
CA LEU A 132 -6.08 3.35 16.64
C LEU A 132 -5.78 4.28 17.83
N ARG A 133 -4.57 4.22 18.37
CA ARG A 133 -4.10 5.12 19.45
C ARG A 133 -3.39 6.37 18.92
N SER A 134 -3.12 6.43 17.63
CA SER A 134 -2.34 7.51 17.00
C SER A 134 -3.19 8.76 16.67
N PHE A 135 -4.51 8.72 16.97
CA PHE A 135 -5.44 9.83 16.76
C PHE A 135 -6.07 10.30 18.09
N PRO A 136 -5.31 10.92 19.00
CA PRO A 136 -5.79 11.23 20.36
C PRO A 136 -6.95 12.22 20.41
N ALA A 137 -7.18 12.99 19.34
CA ALA A 137 -8.31 13.91 19.23
C ALA A 137 -9.63 13.23 18.85
N TRP A 138 -9.61 11.94 18.46
CA TRP A 138 -10.80 11.20 18.07
C TRP A 138 -11.16 10.18 19.15
N GLU A 139 -12.41 10.22 19.60
CA GLU A 139 -12.91 9.21 20.56
C GLU A 139 -12.91 7.83 19.89
N PHE A 140 -12.31 6.85 20.55
CA PHE A 140 -12.34 5.49 20.04
C PHE A 140 -13.65 4.79 20.40
N ILE A 141 -14.39 4.31 19.40
CA ILE A 141 -15.58 3.47 19.54
C ILE A 141 -15.23 2.06 19.08
N PRO A 142 -15.04 1.11 20.00
CA PRO A 142 -14.77 -0.28 19.64
C PRO A 142 -16.01 -0.91 19.00
N THR A 143 -15.77 -1.80 18.03
CA THR A 143 -16.79 -2.65 17.44
C THR A 143 -16.70 -4.07 17.98
N HIS A 144 -17.85 -4.76 18.04
CA HIS A 144 -17.98 -6.09 18.63
C HIS A 144 -17.89 -7.21 17.60
N VAL A 145 -17.54 -6.89 16.37
CA VAL A 145 -17.41 -7.88 15.28
C VAL A 145 -16.27 -8.83 15.58
N VAL A 146 -16.61 -10.05 15.98
CA VAL A 146 -15.67 -11.14 16.21
C VAL A 146 -15.70 -12.02 14.96
N SER A 147 -14.70 -11.89 14.10
CA SER A 147 -14.57 -12.72 12.91
C SER A 147 -13.10 -13.00 12.63
N ASP A 148 -12.76 -14.28 12.47
CA ASP A 148 -11.45 -14.73 11.98
C ASP A 148 -11.27 -14.51 10.47
N LEU A 149 -12.26 -13.87 9.85
CA LEU A 149 -12.25 -13.50 8.45
C LEU A 149 -11.12 -12.54 8.12
N SER A 150 -10.33 -12.91 7.12
CA SER A 150 -9.28 -12.03 6.59
C SER A 150 -9.38 -11.92 5.07
N ALA A 151 -9.16 -10.72 4.57
CA ALA A 151 -9.03 -10.48 3.13
C ALA A 151 -7.95 -11.36 2.48
N THR A 152 -6.95 -11.81 3.25
CA THR A 152 -5.91 -12.75 2.79
C THR A 152 -6.51 -14.11 2.43
N THR A 153 -7.44 -14.63 3.22
CA THR A 153 -8.14 -15.89 2.93
C THR A 153 -8.96 -15.77 1.64
N VAL A 154 -9.70 -14.66 1.49
CA VAL A 154 -10.49 -14.41 0.28
C VAL A 154 -9.59 -14.29 -0.96
N ARG A 155 -8.49 -13.52 -0.89
CA ARG A 155 -7.55 -13.39 -2.01
C ARG A 155 -6.91 -14.72 -2.40
N ARG A 156 -6.51 -15.54 -1.42
CA ARG A 156 -5.95 -16.87 -1.69
C ARG A 156 -6.96 -17.72 -2.45
N ALA A 157 -8.19 -17.84 -1.96
CA ALA A 157 -9.24 -18.60 -2.64
C ALA A 157 -9.53 -18.05 -4.04
N TYR A 158 -9.54 -16.72 -4.19
CA TYR A 158 -9.76 -16.04 -5.46
C TYR A 158 -8.68 -16.35 -6.50
N PHE A 159 -7.39 -16.25 -6.13
CA PHE A 159 -6.29 -16.60 -7.03
C PHE A 159 -6.07 -18.09 -7.22
N GLU A 160 -6.68 -18.95 -6.42
CA GLU A 160 -6.64 -20.39 -6.58
C GLU A 160 -7.91 -20.97 -7.26
N ASP A 161 -8.74 -20.10 -7.87
CA ASP A 161 -10.01 -20.45 -8.52
C ASP A 161 -10.99 -21.17 -7.60
N ARG A 162 -10.94 -20.88 -6.30
CA ARG A 162 -11.76 -21.46 -5.25
C ARG A 162 -12.68 -20.44 -4.56
N LEU A 163 -13.12 -19.42 -5.32
CA LEU A 163 -13.97 -18.35 -4.76
C LEU A 163 -15.27 -18.90 -4.15
N GLY A 164 -15.76 -20.05 -4.65
CA GLY A 164 -16.92 -20.75 -4.08
C GLY A 164 -16.73 -21.16 -2.62
N ASP A 165 -15.51 -21.48 -2.20
CA ASP A 165 -15.19 -21.91 -0.82
C ASP A 165 -15.34 -20.75 0.20
N VAL A 166 -15.36 -19.54 -0.27
CA VAL A 166 -15.45 -18.31 0.55
C VAL A 166 -16.66 -17.44 0.18
N ALA A 167 -17.65 -18.03 -0.52
CA ALA A 167 -18.83 -17.29 -0.98
C ALA A 167 -19.59 -16.61 0.17
N ASP A 168 -19.68 -17.25 1.33
CA ASP A 168 -20.33 -16.70 2.53
C ASP A 168 -19.52 -15.60 3.20
N MET A 169 -18.25 -15.46 2.82
CA MET A 169 -17.33 -14.48 3.39
C MET A 169 -17.40 -13.13 2.68
N VAL A 170 -18.02 -13.06 1.51
CA VAL A 170 -18.09 -11.84 0.70
C VAL A 170 -19.53 -11.44 0.40
N PRO A 171 -19.89 -10.15 0.58
CA PRO A 171 -21.20 -9.63 0.19
C PRO A 171 -21.47 -9.81 -1.31
N PRO A 172 -22.75 -9.83 -1.75
CA PRO A 172 -23.11 -10.05 -3.16
C PRO A 172 -22.44 -9.05 -4.12
N ALA A 173 -22.40 -7.75 -3.80
CA ALA A 173 -21.72 -6.75 -4.60
C ALA A 173 -20.22 -7.04 -4.78
N VAL A 174 -19.55 -7.51 -3.74
CA VAL A 174 -18.12 -7.90 -3.79
C VAL A 174 -17.95 -9.11 -4.69
N ASN A 175 -18.79 -10.13 -4.54
CA ASN A 175 -18.74 -11.34 -5.37
C ASN A 175 -18.97 -11.01 -6.86
N ALA A 176 -19.94 -10.15 -7.17
CA ALA A 176 -20.21 -9.69 -8.52
C ALA A 176 -19.00 -8.98 -9.15
N PHE A 177 -18.35 -8.10 -8.37
CA PHE A 177 -17.12 -7.43 -8.79
C PHE A 177 -15.99 -8.42 -9.05
N LEU A 178 -15.72 -9.35 -8.12
CA LEU A 178 -14.66 -10.36 -8.26
C LEU A 178 -14.86 -11.22 -9.51
N ASN A 179 -16.09 -11.64 -9.80
CA ASN A 179 -16.42 -12.38 -11.01
C ASN A 179 -16.22 -11.57 -12.30
N THR A 180 -16.47 -10.25 -12.25
CA THR A 180 -16.20 -9.36 -13.38
C THR A 180 -14.72 -9.15 -13.59
N PHE A 181 -13.98 -8.86 -12.52
CA PHE A 181 -12.54 -8.62 -12.54
C PHE A 181 -11.75 -9.87 -12.96
N HIS A 182 -12.24 -11.08 -12.63
CA HIS A 182 -11.64 -12.34 -13.07
C HIS A 182 -11.48 -12.47 -14.60
N ARG A 183 -12.28 -11.71 -15.37
CA ARG A 183 -12.24 -11.71 -16.84
C ARG A 183 -11.35 -10.58 -17.40
N ALA A 184 -10.83 -9.72 -16.54
CA ALA A 184 -9.98 -8.62 -16.96
C ALA A 184 -8.54 -9.09 -17.23
N ALA A 185 -7.84 -8.38 -18.11
CA ALA A 185 -6.43 -8.69 -18.42
C ALA A 185 -5.54 -8.56 -17.19
N GLU A 186 -5.85 -7.60 -16.33
CA GLU A 186 -5.13 -7.36 -15.08
C GLU A 186 -5.20 -8.56 -14.12
N TYR A 187 -6.30 -9.32 -14.14
CA TYR A 187 -6.39 -10.55 -13.34
C TYR A 187 -5.39 -11.61 -13.81
N ALA A 188 -5.25 -11.80 -15.11
CA ALA A 188 -4.31 -12.77 -15.65
C ALA A 188 -2.86 -12.44 -15.26
N ASP A 189 -2.48 -11.16 -15.30
CA ASP A 189 -1.16 -10.69 -14.88
C ASP A 189 -0.94 -10.92 -13.37
N LEU A 190 -1.94 -10.57 -12.56
CA LEU A 190 -1.90 -10.77 -11.11
C LEU A 190 -1.87 -12.26 -10.73
N ARG A 191 -2.58 -13.11 -11.47
CA ARG A 191 -2.57 -14.56 -11.26
C ARG A 191 -1.19 -15.13 -11.56
N ALA A 192 -0.56 -14.72 -12.67
CA ALA A 192 0.79 -15.14 -13.01
C ALA A 192 1.81 -14.71 -11.93
N GLU A 193 1.65 -13.48 -11.39
CA GLU A 193 2.49 -13.00 -10.30
C GLU A 193 2.23 -13.76 -8.99
N TYR A 194 0.97 -14.09 -8.68
CA TYR A 194 0.60 -14.91 -7.52
C TYR A 194 1.24 -16.30 -7.57
N ASP A 195 1.14 -16.97 -8.73
CA ASP A 195 1.71 -18.31 -8.91
C ASP A 195 3.24 -18.27 -8.81
N TYR A 196 3.90 -17.30 -9.45
CA TYR A 196 5.35 -17.09 -9.32
C TYR A 196 5.79 -16.88 -7.86
N LEU A 197 5.09 -16.01 -7.11
CA LEU A 197 5.41 -15.74 -5.71
C LEU A 197 5.17 -16.96 -4.81
N ARG A 198 4.17 -17.78 -5.11
CA ARG A 198 3.90 -19.02 -4.41
C ARG A 198 5.05 -20.01 -4.64
N GLU A 199 5.45 -20.23 -5.89
CA GLU A 199 6.55 -21.12 -6.26
C GLU A 199 7.89 -20.64 -5.68
N TYR A 200 8.14 -19.34 -5.74
CA TYR A 200 9.36 -18.75 -5.16
C TYR A 200 9.44 -19.04 -3.65
N ARG A 201 8.36 -18.85 -2.91
CA ARG A 201 8.34 -19.13 -1.46
C ARG A 201 8.43 -20.62 -1.16
N GLU A 202 7.80 -21.45 -1.98
CA GLU A 202 7.85 -22.91 -1.85
C GLU A 202 9.28 -23.45 -2.06
N SER A 203 10.09 -22.84 -2.93
CA SER A 203 11.48 -23.24 -3.14
C SER A 203 12.38 -23.07 -1.92
N TRP A 204 11.94 -22.31 -0.91
CA TRP A 204 12.67 -22.06 0.33
C TRP A 204 12.08 -22.78 1.55
N LYS A 205 11.02 -23.57 1.38
CA LYS A 205 10.29 -24.18 2.52
C LYS A 205 11.15 -25.11 3.36
N ASP A 206 12.12 -25.79 2.73
CA ASP A 206 12.98 -26.75 3.39
C ASP A 206 14.27 -26.11 3.94
N ALA A 207 14.40 -24.79 3.88
CA ALA A 207 15.51 -24.07 4.50
C ALA A 207 15.45 -24.24 6.03
N PRO A 208 16.61 -24.43 6.71
CA PRO A 208 16.64 -24.65 8.18
C PRO A 208 16.02 -23.51 8.98
N PHE A 209 16.07 -22.30 8.42
CA PHE A 209 15.44 -21.08 8.96
C PHE A 209 14.80 -20.30 7.83
N PRO A 210 13.73 -19.52 8.10
CA PRO A 210 13.16 -18.62 7.10
C PRO A 210 14.24 -17.68 6.53
N PRO A 211 14.43 -17.61 5.21
CA PRO A 211 15.49 -16.81 4.62
C PRO A 211 15.23 -15.31 4.79
N VAL A 212 16.31 -14.57 5.03
CA VAL A 212 16.32 -13.11 4.90
C VAL A 212 17.16 -12.76 3.68
N PHE A 213 16.53 -12.16 2.67
CA PHE A 213 17.17 -11.80 1.43
C PHE A 213 17.83 -10.42 1.55
N LEU A 214 19.08 -10.33 1.08
CA LEU A 214 19.83 -9.08 1.07
C LEU A 214 19.97 -8.59 -0.38
N THR A 215 19.57 -7.32 -0.59
CA THR A 215 19.70 -6.63 -1.88
C THR A 215 20.45 -5.32 -1.71
N ALA A 216 20.97 -4.80 -2.82
CA ALA A 216 21.54 -3.47 -2.90
C ALA A 216 20.99 -2.75 -4.13
N ASP A 217 20.59 -1.48 -3.94
CA ASP A 217 19.93 -0.68 -4.97
C ASP A 217 20.65 0.66 -5.14
N GLY A 218 20.68 1.18 -6.37
CA GLY A 218 21.25 2.49 -6.69
C GLY A 218 20.18 3.52 -7.06
N VAL A 219 20.08 4.59 -6.28
CA VAL A 219 19.33 5.80 -6.62
C VAL A 219 20.30 6.74 -7.33
N VAL A 220 20.22 6.88 -8.64
CA VAL A 220 21.10 7.75 -9.41
C VAL A 220 20.32 8.98 -9.84
N THR A 221 20.79 10.18 -9.44
CA THR A 221 20.16 11.45 -9.80
C THR A 221 21.08 12.31 -10.65
N ARG A 222 20.49 13.08 -11.58
CA ARG A 222 21.19 14.09 -12.39
C ARG A 222 20.22 15.14 -12.92
N SER A 223 20.54 16.41 -12.75
CA SER A 223 19.77 17.53 -13.32
C SER A 223 18.25 17.38 -13.14
N GLY A 224 17.81 17.03 -11.92
CA GLY A 224 16.39 16.89 -11.62
C GLY A 224 15.72 15.63 -12.18
N HIS A 225 16.49 14.61 -12.59
CA HIS A 225 16.01 13.32 -13.06
C HIS A 225 16.54 12.19 -12.17
N VAL A 226 15.82 11.08 -12.17
CA VAL A 226 16.25 9.83 -11.55
C VAL A 226 16.37 8.74 -12.62
N LEU A 227 17.42 7.91 -12.51
CA LEU A 227 17.62 6.75 -13.34
C LEU A 227 16.72 5.61 -12.86
N LEU A 228 15.93 5.09 -13.78
CA LEU A 228 15.03 3.96 -13.54
C LEU A 228 15.22 2.89 -14.61
N VAL A 229 14.77 1.67 -14.27
CA VAL A 229 14.70 0.55 -15.20
C VAL A 229 13.27 0.01 -15.22
N ARG A 230 12.80 -0.39 -16.40
CA ARG A 230 11.52 -1.10 -16.55
C ARG A 230 11.79 -2.59 -16.40
N ARG A 231 11.13 -3.21 -15.45
CA ARG A 231 11.28 -4.64 -15.18
C ARG A 231 10.66 -5.47 -16.31
N ASP A 232 11.35 -6.47 -16.76
CA ASP A 232 10.90 -7.42 -17.79
C ASP A 232 10.37 -8.74 -17.18
N GLY A 233 10.77 -9.07 -15.94
CA GLY A 233 10.43 -10.30 -15.24
C GLY A 233 9.50 -10.13 -14.05
N LEU A 234 8.96 -11.28 -13.56
CA LEU A 234 8.19 -11.36 -12.34
C LEU A 234 9.10 -11.38 -11.08
N PRO A 235 8.62 -10.88 -9.96
CA PRO A 235 7.39 -10.11 -9.78
C PRO A 235 7.55 -8.68 -10.30
N GLY A 236 6.43 -8.00 -10.57
CA GLY A 236 6.43 -6.59 -10.95
C GLY A 236 6.84 -6.33 -12.41
N ARG A 237 6.50 -7.23 -13.35
CA ARG A 237 6.69 -6.99 -14.78
C ARG A 237 6.10 -5.66 -15.23
N ASN A 238 6.83 -4.93 -16.08
CA ASN A 238 6.50 -3.59 -16.56
C ASN A 238 6.53 -2.47 -15.52
N ARG A 239 6.84 -2.74 -14.26
CA ARG A 239 7.01 -1.70 -13.23
C ARG A 239 8.36 -1.02 -13.36
N LEU A 240 8.40 0.24 -12.91
CA LEU A 240 9.64 0.99 -12.79
C LEU A 240 10.34 0.64 -11.48
N ALA A 241 11.65 0.49 -11.53
CA ALA A 241 12.47 0.19 -10.38
C ALA A 241 13.77 1.00 -10.43
N MET A 242 14.40 1.21 -9.30
CA MET A 242 15.80 1.56 -9.26
C MET A 242 16.63 0.37 -9.76
N PRO A 243 17.76 0.58 -10.45
CA PRO A 243 18.69 -0.50 -10.69
C PRO A 243 19.14 -1.14 -9.38
N GLY A 244 19.04 -2.47 -9.27
CA GLY A 244 19.34 -3.15 -8.02
C GLY A 244 19.06 -4.64 -8.05
N GLY A 245 19.37 -5.34 -6.96
CA GLY A 245 19.08 -6.76 -6.84
C GLY A 245 19.91 -7.46 -5.78
N PHE A 246 19.86 -8.79 -5.81
CA PHE A 246 20.53 -9.62 -4.83
C PHE A 246 22.05 -9.44 -4.85
N VAL A 247 22.62 -9.43 -3.63
CA VAL A 247 24.07 -9.30 -3.42
C VAL A 247 24.73 -10.65 -3.71
N GLY A 248 25.80 -10.60 -4.51
CA GLY A 248 26.61 -11.79 -4.80
C GLY A 248 27.50 -12.18 -3.61
N GLN A 249 27.98 -13.43 -3.64
CA GLN A 249 28.78 -13.99 -2.54
C GLN A 249 30.17 -13.34 -2.38
N GLN A 250 30.67 -12.64 -3.38
CA GLN A 250 32.05 -12.13 -3.42
C GLN A 250 32.10 -10.61 -3.66
N GLU A 251 31.06 -9.88 -3.32
CA GLU A 251 31.00 -8.43 -3.50
C GLU A 251 30.44 -7.74 -2.25
N THR A 252 30.88 -6.51 -2.01
CA THR A 252 30.29 -5.62 -1.00
C THR A 252 28.95 -5.06 -1.50
N LEU A 253 28.14 -4.52 -0.57
CA LEU A 253 26.85 -3.91 -0.92
C LEU A 253 26.99 -2.74 -1.91
N LEU A 254 28.05 -1.93 -1.76
CA LEU A 254 28.33 -0.82 -2.67
C LEU A 254 28.74 -1.31 -4.06
N GLU A 255 29.60 -2.32 -4.12
CA GLU A 255 30.00 -2.93 -5.41
C GLU A 255 28.78 -3.55 -6.11
N CYS A 256 27.91 -4.24 -5.38
CA CYS A 256 26.65 -4.76 -5.94
C CYS A 256 25.80 -3.63 -6.52
N ALA A 257 25.54 -2.55 -5.77
CA ALA A 257 24.74 -1.42 -6.24
C ALA A 257 25.34 -0.80 -7.52
N MET A 258 26.66 -0.55 -7.53
CA MET A 258 27.35 0.00 -8.72
C MET A 258 27.30 -0.95 -9.92
N ARG A 259 27.51 -2.24 -9.70
CA ARG A 259 27.40 -3.26 -10.75
C ARG A 259 26.00 -3.30 -11.34
N LYS A 260 24.98 -3.26 -10.46
CA LYS A 260 23.56 -3.24 -10.87
C LYS A 260 23.21 -1.97 -11.63
N VAL A 261 23.62 -0.79 -11.15
CA VAL A 261 23.44 0.46 -11.87
C VAL A 261 24.02 0.37 -13.28
N ARG A 262 25.26 -0.09 -13.43
CA ARG A 262 25.92 -0.19 -14.74
C ARG A 262 25.27 -1.26 -15.63
N GLY A 263 25.07 -2.46 -15.09
CA GLY A 263 24.56 -3.60 -15.85
C GLY A 263 23.11 -3.46 -16.31
N GLU A 264 22.26 -2.82 -15.49
CA GLU A 264 20.83 -2.69 -15.80
C GLU A 264 20.49 -1.39 -16.56
N SER A 265 21.39 -0.41 -16.60
CA SER A 265 21.13 0.84 -17.33
C SER A 265 22.09 1.08 -18.51
N GLY A 266 23.20 0.36 -18.56
CA GLY A 266 24.24 0.66 -19.53
C GLY A 266 24.92 2.01 -19.31
N LEU A 267 24.87 2.53 -18.07
CA LEU A 267 25.54 3.77 -17.72
C LEU A 267 27.06 3.63 -17.93
N ASN A 268 27.65 4.62 -18.61
CA ASN A 268 29.08 4.59 -19.00
C ASN A 268 29.99 4.36 -17.78
N THR A 269 30.89 3.41 -17.88
CA THR A 269 31.87 3.03 -16.85
C THR A 269 32.85 4.15 -16.50
N ALA A 270 33.05 5.13 -17.39
CA ALA A 270 33.87 6.31 -17.12
C ALA A 270 33.27 7.25 -16.06
N ILE A 271 31.98 7.09 -15.70
CA ILE A 271 31.36 7.86 -14.61
C ILE A 271 31.77 7.20 -13.29
N PRO A 272 32.53 7.88 -12.41
CA PRO A 272 33.05 7.28 -11.19
C PRO A 272 31.97 7.31 -10.09
N LEU A 273 31.05 6.31 -10.07
CA LEU A 273 29.92 6.25 -9.13
C LEU A 273 30.35 6.28 -7.66
N ASP A 274 31.49 5.67 -7.33
CA ASP A 274 32.05 5.65 -5.98
C ASP A 274 32.30 7.05 -5.41
N THR A 275 32.80 7.96 -6.23
CA THR A 275 33.05 9.37 -5.84
C THR A 275 31.79 10.24 -5.87
N GLN A 276 30.70 9.75 -6.45
CA GLN A 276 29.41 10.42 -6.53
C GLN A 276 28.43 9.94 -5.43
N LEU A 277 28.88 9.09 -4.52
CA LEU A 277 28.08 8.63 -3.39
C LEU A 277 27.80 9.79 -2.44
N ARG A 278 26.54 10.19 -2.35
CA ARG A 278 26.07 11.29 -1.48
C ARG A 278 25.58 10.78 -0.12
N SER A 279 24.82 9.70 -0.14
CA SER A 279 24.23 9.13 1.08
C SER A 279 23.84 7.68 0.84
N GLN A 280 23.57 6.97 1.93
CA GLN A 280 23.13 5.59 1.90
C GLN A 280 22.22 5.28 3.09
N LYS A 281 21.33 4.29 2.94
CA LYS A 281 20.46 3.85 4.02
C LYS A 281 19.97 2.42 3.81
N VAL A 282 19.76 1.71 4.92
CA VAL A 282 19.08 0.41 4.95
C VAL A 282 17.56 0.61 5.02
N PHE A 283 16.83 -0.13 4.19
CA PHE A 283 15.39 -0.19 4.13
C PHE A 283 14.94 -1.62 4.41
N ASP A 284 14.25 -1.81 5.51
CA ASP A 284 13.98 -3.12 6.08
C ASP A 284 12.54 -3.30 6.57
N TYR A 285 11.60 -2.54 6.01
CA TYR A 285 10.19 -2.74 6.35
C TYR A 285 9.80 -4.22 6.13
N PRO A 286 9.19 -4.91 7.11
CA PRO A 286 8.99 -6.36 7.06
C PRO A 286 8.28 -6.86 5.81
N ASP A 287 7.29 -6.14 5.33
CA ASP A 287 6.44 -6.50 4.21
C ASP A 287 6.81 -5.76 2.90
N ARG A 288 8.04 -5.24 2.79
CA ARG A 288 8.46 -4.49 1.61
C ARG A 288 8.49 -5.32 0.33
N SER A 289 8.69 -6.64 0.44
CA SER A 289 8.67 -7.56 -0.71
C SER A 289 7.75 -8.75 -0.47
N LEU A 290 7.00 -9.13 -1.51
CA LEU A 290 6.14 -10.30 -1.47
C LEU A 290 6.88 -11.63 -1.67
N ARG A 291 8.16 -11.60 -2.04
CA ARG A 291 9.02 -12.79 -2.16
C ARG A 291 9.35 -13.39 -0.80
N GLY A 292 9.50 -12.54 0.22
CA GLY A 292 9.86 -12.91 1.58
C GLY A 292 10.54 -11.77 2.30
N ARG A 293 11.06 -12.00 3.49
CA ARG A 293 11.79 -11.00 4.26
C ARG A 293 13.00 -10.51 3.47
N THR A 294 12.93 -9.27 2.98
CA THR A 294 13.99 -8.66 2.18
C THR A 294 14.48 -7.39 2.84
N VAL A 295 15.78 -7.23 2.91
CA VAL A 295 16.45 -6.01 3.38
C VAL A 295 17.24 -5.45 2.22
N THR A 296 17.07 -4.17 1.90
CA THR A 296 17.92 -3.52 0.90
C THR A 296 18.77 -2.42 1.52
N HIS A 297 19.99 -2.32 1.05
CA HIS A 297 20.85 -1.16 1.26
C HIS A 297 20.83 -0.30 0.01
N ALA A 298 20.20 0.85 0.06
CA ALA A 298 20.15 1.77 -1.07
C ALA A 298 21.24 2.83 -0.96
N PHE A 299 21.87 3.13 -2.09
CA PHE A 299 22.97 4.09 -2.25
C PHE A 299 22.52 5.20 -3.19
N HIS A 300 22.58 6.45 -2.74
CA HIS A 300 22.27 7.61 -3.55
C HIS A 300 23.53 8.17 -4.20
N PHE A 301 23.60 8.09 -5.52
CA PHE A 301 24.64 8.64 -6.36
C PHE A 301 24.12 9.91 -7.03
N ASP A 302 24.68 11.08 -6.69
CA ASP A 302 24.32 12.37 -7.28
C ASP A 302 25.35 12.78 -8.32
N LEU A 303 24.99 12.69 -9.59
CA LEU A 303 25.85 13.05 -10.72
C LEU A 303 25.86 14.56 -10.99
N GLY A 304 25.25 15.37 -10.11
CA GLY A 304 25.24 16.83 -10.20
C GLY A 304 24.41 17.37 -11.36
N ILE A 305 24.79 18.55 -11.84
CA ILE A 305 24.12 19.26 -12.95
C ILE A 305 24.87 19.02 -14.23
N GLY A 306 24.16 18.81 -15.33
CA GLY A 306 24.72 18.65 -16.67
C GLY A 306 23.85 17.81 -17.59
N GLN A 307 24.35 17.52 -18.78
CA GLN A 307 23.65 16.69 -19.75
C GLN A 307 23.40 15.28 -19.19
N LEU A 308 22.20 14.74 -19.41
CA LEU A 308 21.88 13.38 -19.01
C LEU A 308 22.78 12.38 -19.76
N PRO A 309 23.45 11.46 -19.05
CA PRO A 309 24.24 10.43 -19.69
C PRO A 309 23.37 9.54 -20.59
N VAL A 310 23.94 9.10 -21.70
CA VAL A 310 23.31 8.12 -22.57
C VAL A 310 23.25 6.77 -21.85
N LEU A 311 22.12 6.11 -21.94
CA LEU A 311 21.90 4.76 -21.43
C LEU A 311 21.91 3.81 -22.61
N SER A 312 22.65 2.71 -22.51
CA SER A 312 22.71 1.73 -23.61
C SER A 312 21.69 0.60 -23.48
N GLU A 313 21.09 0.44 -22.31
CA GLU A 313 20.04 -0.57 -22.11
C GLU A 313 18.65 -0.02 -22.48
N PRO A 314 17.87 -0.70 -23.32
CA PRO A 314 16.63 -0.18 -23.89
C PRO A 314 15.51 -0.04 -22.85
N HIS A 315 15.59 -0.75 -21.73
CA HIS A 315 14.61 -0.69 -20.65
C HIS A 315 14.97 0.34 -19.58
N ALA A 316 16.12 1.00 -19.69
CA ALA A 316 16.54 2.06 -18.78
C ALA A 316 16.10 3.44 -19.28
N LEU A 317 15.77 4.33 -18.35
CA LEU A 317 15.31 5.69 -18.66
C LEU A 317 15.67 6.69 -17.57
N TRP A 318 15.84 7.94 -17.97
CA TRP A 318 15.85 9.08 -17.07
C TRP A 318 14.44 9.62 -16.94
N MET A 319 13.89 9.65 -15.73
CA MET A 319 12.56 10.19 -15.43
C MET A 319 12.70 11.49 -14.65
N PRO A 320 11.99 12.59 -15.04
CA PRO A 320 11.95 13.79 -14.23
C PRO A 320 11.46 13.46 -12.80
N LEU A 321 12.11 14.03 -11.78
CA LEU A 321 11.78 13.74 -10.38
C LEU A 321 10.34 14.13 -10.03
N GLY A 322 9.82 15.23 -10.62
CA GLY A 322 8.41 15.60 -10.44
C GLY A 322 7.46 14.49 -10.89
N ASP A 323 7.67 13.98 -12.11
CA ASP A 323 6.84 12.90 -12.65
C ASP A 323 6.95 11.61 -11.82
N ALA A 324 8.16 11.29 -11.35
CA ALA A 324 8.39 10.12 -10.50
C ALA A 324 7.62 10.23 -9.18
N MET A 325 7.64 11.41 -8.54
CA MET A 325 6.98 11.63 -7.24
C MET A 325 5.45 11.66 -7.33
N GLU A 326 4.91 12.07 -8.47
CA GLU A 326 3.46 12.11 -8.67
C GLU A 326 2.83 10.75 -9.01
N ARG A 327 3.62 9.75 -9.38
CA ARG A 327 3.13 8.49 -9.95
C ARG A 327 3.64 7.23 -9.22
N PRO A 328 3.39 7.09 -7.89
CA PRO A 328 3.86 5.94 -7.10
C PRO A 328 3.34 4.60 -7.62
N GLU A 329 2.17 4.59 -8.28
CA GLU A 329 1.54 3.39 -8.86
C GLU A 329 2.35 2.76 -10.01
N LEU A 330 3.35 3.44 -10.56
CA LEU A 330 4.22 2.88 -11.59
C LEU A 330 5.35 2.03 -11.00
N PHE A 331 5.65 2.18 -9.72
CA PHE A 331 6.85 1.61 -9.14
C PHE A 331 6.66 0.20 -8.60
N PHE A 332 7.75 -0.55 -8.65
CA PHE A 332 7.87 -1.86 -8.04
C PHE A 332 8.07 -1.74 -6.53
N GLU A 333 7.32 -2.52 -5.77
CA GLU A 333 7.43 -2.61 -4.30
C GLU A 333 7.49 -1.20 -3.64
N ASP A 334 8.51 -0.95 -2.83
CA ASP A 334 8.72 0.31 -2.10
C ASP A 334 9.74 1.28 -2.76
N HIS A 335 10.14 1.01 -4.01
CA HIS A 335 11.17 1.79 -4.70
C HIS A 335 10.84 3.29 -4.78
N HIS A 336 9.55 3.65 -4.97
CA HIS A 336 9.11 5.04 -4.90
C HIS A 336 9.41 5.67 -3.54
N ALA A 337 9.09 4.98 -2.44
CA ALA A 337 9.31 5.47 -1.08
C ALA A 337 10.80 5.62 -0.74
N ILE A 338 11.65 4.74 -1.31
CA ILE A 338 13.12 4.84 -1.16
C ILE A 338 13.65 6.08 -1.88
N ILE A 339 13.23 6.33 -3.12
CA ILE A 339 13.62 7.52 -3.89
C ILE A 339 13.15 8.79 -3.14
N GLU A 340 11.88 8.83 -2.74
CA GLU A 340 11.29 9.95 -1.97
C GLU A 340 12.12 10.26 -0.70
N HIS A 341 12.58 9.21 0.01
CA HIS A 341 13.39 9.37 1.20
C HIS A 341 14.68 10.14 0.96
N PHE A 342 15.39 9.82 -0.12
CA PHE A 342 16.66 10.50 -0.44
C PHE A 342 16.46 11.95 -0.93
N LEU A 343 15.32 12.20 -1.61
CA LEU A 343 15.01 13.54 -2.11
C LEU A 343 14.54 14.51 -1.02
N MET A 344 13.84 14.02 0.00
CA MET A 344 13.34 14.87 1.10
C MET A 344 14.42 15.26 2.12
N ARG A 345 15.61 14.67 2.05
CA ARG A 345 16.73 14.89 2.97
C ARG A 345 17.93 15.59 2.32
N GLY A 346 17.75 16.04 1.08
CA GLY A 346 18.76 16.74 0.28
C GLY A 346 18.97 18.21 0.63
#